data_d32104765ebd1979a4a43fa3f7c0afc0
#
_entry.id   d32104765ebd1979a4a43fa3f7c0afc0
#
_cell.length_a   1.000
_cell.length_b   1.000
_cell.length_c   1.000
_cell.angle_alpha   90.00
_cell.angle_beta   90.00
_cell.angle_gamma   90.00
#
_symmetry.space_group_name_H-M   'P 1'
#
loop_
_entity.id
_entity.type
_entity.pdbx_description
1 polymer ?
#
loop_
_entity_poly.entity_id
_entity_poly.type
_entity_poly.pdbx_seq_one_letter_code
_entity_poly.pdbx_strand_id
1 'polypeptide(L)'
;HCLKYGLTLHNVLQVRGFTAQGEPISFGAEALDAPGYDLLSLAVGSEGMLAVTLEVLVKLVPKPQLARCIMASFDDVRKAGDAVAAVIAAGIIPAGLEMMDKPMTAAVEDFVHAGYDLSAQAILLCESDGTPEEVEEEIARMSEVLSRHGATAIAVSQSEAERLRFWSGRKNAFPASGRISPDYMCMDSTIPRKRLADILLAIAEMEKKYQLRCANVFHAGDGNLHPLILFDANDPDQLRRCELFGADILETSVAMGGTVTGEHGVGVEKLNSMCVQFSAAENAQMFAVKRAFDPQGLLNPGKVIPTLQRCAEYGKELVRGGKPKHPDLPRF
;
A
#
# COMPACT_ATOMS: atom_id res chain seq x y z
N HIS A 1 0.67 9.22 -5.12
CA HIS A 1 0.20 9.92 -6.35
C HIS A 1 -0.36 8.98 -7.43
N CYS A 2 -0.50 7.68 -7.15
CA CYS A 2 -1.00 6.69 -8.11
C CYS A 2 -2.43 6.99 -8.58
N LEU A 3 -3.23 7.64 -7.73
CA LEU A 3 -4.60 8.03 -8.06
C LEU A 3 -4.67 8.92 -9.32
N LYS A 4 -3.81 9.93 -9.43
CA LYS A 4 -3.77 10.87 -10.55
C LYS A 4 -2.87 10.39 -11.69
N TYR A 5 -1.70 9.88 -11.35
CA TYR A 5 -0.64 9.59 -12.34
C TYR A 5 -0.55 8.11 -12.73
N GLY A 6 -1.36 7.25 -12.12
CA GLY A 6 -1.37 5.82 -12.40
C GLY A 6 -0.30 5.02 -11.64
N LEU A 7 -0.43 3.72 -11.68
CA LEU A 7 0.52 2.77 -11.10
C LEU A 7 1.81 2.69 -11.92
N THR A 8 2.84 2.06 -11.37
CA THR A 8 4.12 1.83 -12.04
C THR A 8 3.95 1.24 -13.44
N LEU A 9 3.10 0.22 -13.58
CA LEU A 9 2.81 -0.43 -14.86
C LEU A 9 2.37 0.55 -15.95
N HIS A 10 1.56 1.55 -15.60
CA HIS A 10 1.05 2.54 -16.57
C HIS A 10 2.11 3.58 -16.99
N ASN A 11 3.22 3.65 -16.27
CA ASN A 11 4.27 4.66 -16.46
C ASN A 11 5.58 4.08 -16.99
N VAL A 12 5.70 2.75 -17.08
CA VAL A 12 6.85 2.06 -17.66
C VAL A 12 6.53 1.71 -19.12
N LEU A 13 7.46 2.05 -20.03
CA LEU A 13 7.36 1.73 -21.46
C LEU A 13 8.20 0.50 -21.81
N GLN A 14 9.34 0.31 -21.17
CA GLN A 14 10.25 -0.79 -21.45
C GLN A 14 11.10 -1.11 -20.22
N VAL A 15 11.41 -2.38 -20.05
CA VAL A 15 12.48 -2.84 -19.16
C VAL A 15 13.54 -3.60 -19.96
N ARG A 16 14.82 -3.42 -19.58
CA ARG A 16 15.96 -4.15 -20.14
C ARG A 16 16.74 -4.81 -19.01
N GLY A 17 17.27 -5.99 -19.27
CA GLY A 17 18.00 -6.74 -18.26
C GLY A 17 18.47 -8.09 -18.77
N PHE A 18 18.47 -9.09 -17.89
CA PHE A 18 18.95 -10.42 -18.18
C PHE A 18 17.96 -11.50 -17.67
N THR A 19 17.90 -12.60 -18.41
CA THR A 19 17.23 -13.83 -17.97
C THR A 19 18.03 -14.50 -16.84
N ALA A 20 17.45 -15.55 -16.23
CA ALA A 20 18.16 -16.42 -15.29
C ALA A 20 19.41 -17.10 -15.89
N GLN A 21 19.46 -17.25 -17.22
CA GLN A 21 20.59 -17.85 -17.96
C GLN A 21 21.65 -16.81 -18.35
N GLY A 22 21.43 -15.52 -18.04
CA GLY A 22 22.35 -14.44 -18.40
C GLY A 22 22.15 -13.90 -19.83
N GLU A 23 21.09 -14.29 -20.52
CA GLU A 23 20.78 -13.77 -21.85
C GLU A 23 20.13 -12.38 -21.74
N PRO A 24 20.51 -11.41 -22.57
CA PRO A 24 19.91 -10.08 -22.54
C PRO A 24 18.45 -10.13 -22.98
N ILE A 25 17.62 -9.37 -22.29
CA ILE A 25 16.19 -9.22 -22.58
C ILE A 25 15.76 -7.77 -22.69
N SER A 26 14.69 -7.56 -23.47
CA SER A 26 14.00 -6.28 -23.57
C SER A 26 12.50 -6.57 -23.66
N PHE A 27 11.73 -6.11 -22.68
CA PHE A 27 10.27 -6.23 -22.65
C PHE A 27 9.64 -4.85 -22.79
N GLY A 28 8.61 -4.72 -23.64
CA GLY A 28 8.03 -3.44 -24.03
C GLY A 28 8.77 -2.79 -25.21
N ALA A 29 8.47 -1.53 -25.46
CA ALA A 29 9.01 -0.76 -26.58
C ALA A 29 9.17 0.73 -26.21
N GLU A 30 9.87 1.49 -27.02
CA GLU A 30 9.90 2.97 -26.91
C GLU A 30 8.57 3.61 -27.34
N ALA A 31 7.72 2.84 -28.01
CA ALA A 31 6.35 3.22 -28.34
C ALA A 31 5.36 2.76 -27.25
N LEU A 32 4.12 3.29 -27.29
CA LEU A 32 3.09 2.99 -26.31
C LEU A 32 2.48 1.57 -26.45
N ASP A 33 2.84 0.84 -27.50
CA ASP A 33 2.32 -0.47 -27.79
C ASP A 33 3.45 -1.41 -28.25
N ALA A 34 3.30 -2.71 -27.99
CA ALA A 34 4.23 -3.75 -28.38
C ALA A 34 3.46 -4.98 -28.89
N PRO A 35 3.94 -5.64 -29.98
CA PRO A 35 3.27 -6.83 -30.50
C PRO A 35 3.45 -8.06 -29.61
N GLY A 36 2.53 -9.01 -29.69
CA GLY A 36 2.59 -10.27 -28.95
C GLY A 36 2.00 -10.21 -27.55
N TYR A 37 2.41 -11.13 -26.69
CA TYR A 37 2.01 -11.10 -25.29
C TYR A 37 2.70 -9.96 -24.55
N ASP A 38 1.99 -9.34 -23.62
CA ASP A 38 2.51 -8.27 -22.77
C ASP A 38 3.45 -8.80 -21.69
N LEU A 39 4.71 -9.08 -22.09
CA LEU A 39 5.76 -9.52 -21.16
C LEU A 39 6.24 -8.40 -20.24
N LEU A 40 6.02 -7.12 -20.63
CA LEU A 40 6.31 -5.99 -19.77
C LEU A 40 5.43 -6.01 -18.53
N SER A 41 4.13 -6.24 -18.70
CA SER A 41 3.19 -6.35 -17.57
C SER A 41 3.49 -7.54 -16.65
N LEU A 42 4.09 -8.61 -17.18
CA LEU A 42 4.56 -9.72 -16.34
C LEU A 42 5.85 -9.36 -15.56
N ALA A 43 6.74 -8.58 -16.16
CA ALA A 43 8.00 -8.18 -15.52
C ALA A 43 7.80 -7.12 -14.43
N VAL A 44 6.92 -6.11 -14.69
CA VAL A 44 6.57 -5.09 -13.70
C VAL A 44 5.76 -5.70 -12.58
N GLY A 45 6.24 -5.57 -11.34
CA GLY A 45 5.60 -6.18 -10.16
C GLY A 45 5.98 -7.65 -9.94
N SER A 46 6.91 -8.21 -10.71
CA SER A 46 7.37 -9.61 -10.55
C SER A 46 8.31 -9.85 -9.37
N GLU A 47 8.65 -8.82 -8.62
CA GLU A 47 9.55 -8.90 -7.44
C GLU A 47 10.88 -9.61 -7.74
N GLY A 48 11.41 -9.45 -8.97
CA GLY A 48 12.65 -10.10 -9.41
C GLY A 48 12.53 -11.62 -9.63
N MET A 49 11.31 -12.14 -9.73
CA MET A 49 11.05 -13.57 -9.94
C MET A 49 11.31 -14.02 -11.38
N LEU A 50 11.21 -13.13 -12.36
CA LEU A 50 11.19 -13.48 -13.78
C LEU A 50 12.44 -13.05 -14.52
N ALA A 51 13.10 -11.99 -14.09
CA ALA A 51 14.29 -11.43 -14.72
C ALA A 51 15.06 -10.53 -13.77
N VAL A 52 16.30 -10.20 -14.13
CA VAL A 52 17.11 -9.15 -13.50
C VAL A 52 16.95 -7.89 -14.31
N THR A 53 16.21 -6.90 -13.82
CA THR A 53 15.99 -5.60 -14.47
C THR A 53 17.17 -4.66 -14.17
N LEU A 54 17.77 -4.06 -15.21
CA LEU A 54 18.86 -3.10 -15.09
C LEU A 54 18.47 -1.69 -15.54
N GLU A 55 17.62 -1.59 -16.55
CA GLU A 55 17.19 -0.33 -17.12
C GLU A 55 15.67 -0.30 -17.23
N VAL A 56 15.09 0.87 -16.98
CA VAL A 56 13.65 1.11 -17.11
C VAL A 56 13.44 2.39 -17.92
N LEU A 57 12.72 2.29 -19.02
CA LEU A 57 12.26 3.43 -19.80
C LEU A 57 10.86 3.83 -19.28
N VAL A 58 10.72 5.10 -18.89
CA VAL A 58 9.47 5.62 -18.30
C VAL A 58 8.87 6.73 -19.13
N LYS A 59 7.55 6.90 -19.04
CA LYS A 59 6.86 8.09 -19.55
C LYS A 59 7.29 9.32 -18.75
N LEU A 60 7.48 10.43 -19.45
CA LEU A 60 7.67 11.73 -18.82
C LEU A 60 6.36 12.50 -18.88
N VAL A 61 6.05 13.21 -17.80
CA VAL A 61 4.92 14.12 -17.71
C VAL A 61 5.41 15.54 -17.42
N PRO A 62 4.69 16.59 -17.84
CA PRO A 62 5.02 17.96 -17.47
C PRO A 62 5.05 18.13 -15.95
N LYS A 63 6.03 18.89 -15.44
CA LYS A 63 6.05 19.25 -14.02
C LYS A 63 4.89 20.21 -13.75
N PRO A 64 4.07 19.95 -12.72
CA PRO A 64 2.99 20.86 -12.33
C PRO A 64 3.53 22.27 -12.03
N GLN A 65 2.79 23.30 -12.45
CA GLN A 65 3.16 24.70 -12.22
C GLN A 65 2.89 25.11 -10.77
N LEU A 66 1.83 24.55 -10.16
CA LEU A 66 1.40 24.81 -8.80
C LEU A 66 0.98 23.51 -8.14
N ALA A 67 1.20 23.41 -6.83
CA ALA A 67 0.57 22.40 -5.98
C ALA A 67 0.10 23.06 -4.68
N ARG A 68 -1.10 22.67 -4.20
CA ARG A 68 -1.65 23.06 -2.90
C ARG A 68 -2.20 21.86 -2.16
N CYS A 69 -2.08 21.89 -0.86
CA CYS A 69 -2.55 20.82 0.02
C CYS A 69 -3.62 21.36 0.98
N ILE A 70 -4.70 20.61 1.09
CA ILE A 70 -5.72 20.79 2.14
C ILE A 70 -5.33 19.84 3.28
N MET A 71 -5.36 20.35 4.50
CA MET A 71 -5.34 19.57 5.74
C MET A 71 -6.73 19.68 6.37
N ALA A 72 -7.44 18.56 6.47
CA ALA A 72 -8.80 18.50 7.00
C ALA A 72 -8.87 17.58 8.21
N SER A 73 -9.47 18.07 9.31
CA SER A 73 -9.67 17.34 10.56
C SER A 73 -11.07 16.73 10.61
N PHE A 74 -11.20 15.54 11.17
CA PHE A 74 -12.48 14.86 11.38
C PHE A 74 -12.58 14.32 12.81
N ASP A 75 -13.75 14.43 13.41
CA ASP A 75 -14.07 13.89 14.74
C ASP A 75 -14.51 12.41 14.70
N ASP A 76 -14.65 11.82 13.50
CA ASP A 76 -15.04 10.45 13.26
C ASP A 76 -14.35 9.89 12.02
N VAL A 77 -13.76 8.71 12.14
CA VAL A 77 -13.08 8.01 11.03
C VAL A 77 -14.04 7.63 9.89
N ARG A 78 -15.34 7.40 10.18
CA ARG A 78 -16.36 7.15 9.15
C ARG A 78 -16.56 8.38 8.28
N LYS A 79 -16.69 9.57 8.90
CA LYS A 79 -16.82 10.82 8.16
C LYS A 79 -15.61 11.05 7.25
N ALA A 80 -14.40 10.78 7.74
CA ALA A 80 -13.18 10.88 6.92
C ALA A 80 -13.21 9.88 5.75
N GLY A 81 -13.56 8.63 5.97
CA GLY A 81 -13.68 7.62 4.92
C GLY A 81 -14.75 7.96 3.88
N ASP A 82 -15.93 8.43 4.33
CA ASP A 82 -17.02 8.88 3.45
C ASP A 82 -16.61 10.12 2.64
N ALA A 83 -15.84 11.04 3.24
CA ALA A 83 -15.31 12.21 2.55
C ALA A 83 -14.33 11.82 1.44
N VAL A 84 -13.45 10.83 1.67
CA VAL A 84 -12.55 10.27 0.63
C VAL A 84 -13.36 9.74 -0.55
N ALA A 85 -14.36 8.90 -0.29
CA ALA A 85 -15.23 8.35 -1.33
C ALA A 85 -16.00 9.46 -2.08
N ALA A 86 -16.46 10.48 -1.37
CA ALA A 86 -17.22 11.59 -1.94
C ALA A 86 -16.37 12.52 -2.83
N VAL A 87 -15.11 12.77 -2.49
CA VAL A 87 -14.17 13.52 -3.35
C VAL A 87 -14.05 12.84 -4.71
N ILE A 88 -13.85 11.53 -4.72
CA ILE A 88 -13.76 10.76 -5.95
C ILE A 88 -15.11 10.73 -6.71
N ALA A 89 -16.22 10.54 -5.99
CA ALA A 89 -17.55 10.53 -6.59
C ALA A 89 -17.94 11.90 -7.21
N ALA A 90 -17.37 13.01 -6.72
CA ALA A 90 -17.52 14.32 -7.31
C ALA A 90 -16.70 14.53 -8.60
N GLY A 91 -16.00 13.49 -9.09
CA GLY A 91 -15.16 13.55 -10.28
C GLY A 91 -13.85 14.33 -10.08
N ILE A 92 -13.41 14.50 -8.83
CA ILE A 92 -12.14 15.13 -8.48
C ILE A 92 -11.09 14.01 -8.36
N ILE A 93 -9.94 14.21 -9.00
CA ILE A 93 -8.82 13.26 -8.95
C ILE A 93 -7.61 13.96 -8.33
N PRO A 94 -7.50 14.00 -7.00
CA PRO A 94 -6.39 14.66 -6.33
C PRO A 94 -5.03 14.05 -6.71
N ALA A 95 -3.99 14.88 -6.69
CA ALA A 95 -2.61 14.41 -6.84
C ALA A 95 -2.17 13.52 -5.67
N GLY A 96 -2.75 13.74 -4.49
CA GLY A 96 -2.59 12.91 -3.31
C GLY A 96 -3.81 13.01 -2.39
N LEU A 97 -4.21 11.91 -1.80
CA LEU A 97 -5.32 11.85 -0.85
C LEU A 97 -4.95 10.83 0.23
N GLU A 98 -4.40 11.36 1.32
CA GLU A 98 -3.78 10.60 2.40
C GLU A 98 -4.59 10.71 3.68
N MET A 99 -4.52 9.69 4.52
CA MET A 99 -5.17 9.68 5.82
C MET A 99 -4.22 9.21 6.93
N MET A 100 -4.34 9.85 8.08
CA MET A 100 -3.74 9.40 9.34
C MET A 100 -4.82 9.35 10.41
N ASP A 101 -4.84 8.28 11.20
CA ASP A 101 -5.70 8.20 12.39
C ASP A 101 -5.11 8.97 13.58
N LYS A 102 -5.86 9.03 14.68
CA LYS A 102 -5.44 9.76 15.88
C LYS A 102 -4.12 9.24 16.48
N PRO A 103 -3.87 7.92 16.64
CA PRO A 103 -2.59 7.42 17.13
C PRO A 103 -1.41 7.84 16.27
N MET A 104 -1.55 7.74 14.93
CA MET A 104 -0.50 8.16 14.01
C MET A 104 -0.30 9.67 14.03
N THR A 105 -1.39 10.45 14.03
CA THR A 105 -1.34 11.91 14.11
C THR A 105 -0.59 12.38 15.36
N ALA A 106 -0.84 11.77 16.51
CA ALA A 106 -0.15 12.09 17.75
C ALA A 106 1.36 11.80 17.67
N ALA A 107 1.74 10.64 17.09
CA ALA A 107 3.14 10.28 16.93
C ALA A 107 3.90 11.23 16.00
N VAL A 108 3.31 11.57 14.85
CA VAL A 108 3.97 12.46 13.89
C VAL A 108 4.01 13.90 14.37
N GLU A 109 2.99 14.39 15.07
CA GLU A 109 2.99 15.76 15.61
C GLU A 109 4.09 15.94 16.67
N ASP A 110 4.29 14.96 17.55
CA ASP A 110 5.40 14.94 18.50
C ASP A 110 6.78 14.92 17.82
N PHE A 111 6.84 14.38 16.60
CA PHE A 111 8.09 14.24 15.85
C PHE A 111 8.41 15.46 14.97
N VAL A 112 7.42 16.05 14.28
CA VAL A 112 7.65 17.08 13.25
C VAL A 112 7.04 18.45 13.55
N HIS A 113 6.11 18.55 14.51
CA HIS A 113 5.42 19.79 14.90
C HIS A 113 4.78 20.50 13.70
N ALA A 114 4.01 19.76 12.91
CA ALA A 114 3.36 20.28 11.69
C ALA A 114 2.10 21.12 11.97
N GLY A 115 1.56 21.08 13.19
CA GLY A 115 0.35 21.77 13.61
C GLY A 115 -0.93 20.97 13.34
N TYR A 116 -0.85 19.64 13.42
CA TYR A 116 -2.03 18.79 13.30
C TYR A 116 -2.95 18.91 14.51
N ASP A 117 -4.25 18.79 14.26
CA ASP A 117 -5.27 18.76 15.32
C ASP A 117 -5.26 17.43 16.08
N LEU A 118 -4.67 17.43 17.28
CA LEU A 118 -4.58 16.24 18.16
C LEU A 118 -5.93 15.80 18.73
N SER A 119 -6.97 16.63 18.63
CA SER A 119 -8.34 16.26 19.05
C SER A 119 -9.05 15.42 18.00
N ALA A 120 -8.66 15.56 16.72
CA ALA A 120 -9.24 14.84 15.60
C ALA A 120 -9.07 13.31 15.72
N GLN A 121 -10.05 12.57 15.24
CA GLN A 121 -9.97 11.11 15.10
C GLN A 121 -9.27 10.71 13.80
N ALA A 122 -9.33 11.56 12.78
CA ALA A 122 -8.59 11.39 11.52
C ALA A 122 -8.20 12.74 10.92
N ILE A 123 -7.05 12.77 10.26
CA ILE A 123 -6.57 13.86 9.41
C ILE A 123 -6.54 13.37 7.97
N LEU A 124 -7.12 14.15 7.06
CA LEU A 124 -6.93 13.98 5.63
C LEU A 124 -5.99 15.05 5.09
N LEU A 125 -5.05 14.64 4.22
CA LEU A 125 -4.24 15.52 3.39
C LEU A 125 -4.67 15.32 1.94
N CYS A 126 -5.21 16.37 1.33
CA CYS A 126 -5.72 16.33 -0.04
C CYS A 126 -4.91 17.31 -0.89
N GLU A 127 -4.14 16.83 -1.85
CA GLU A 127 -3.29 17.66 -2.70
C GLU A 127 -3.89 17.79 -4.10
N SER A 128 -3.94 19.01 -4.62
CA SER A 128 -4.14 19.30 -6.03
C SER A 128 -2.87 19.87 -6.63
N ASP A 129 -2.55 19.46 -7.86
CA ASP A 129 -1.44 19.96 -8.64
C ASP A 129 -1.83 20.13 -10.12
N GLY A 130 -1.25 21.10 -10.81
CA GLY A 130 -1.56 21.41 -12.21
C GLY A 130 -1.23 22.83 -12.57
N THR A 131 -2.07 23.45 -13.43
CA THR A 131 -2.06 24.90 -13.66
C THR A 131 -2.67 25.63 -12.46
N PRO A 132 -2.38 26.92 -12.27
CA PRO A 132 -2.98 27.69 -11.17
C PRO A 132 -4.51 27.63 -11.15
N GLU A 133 -5.15 27.73 -12.31
CA GLU A 133 -6.61 27.72 -12.46
C GLU A 133 -7.21 26.37 -12.07
N GLU A 134 -6.61 25.25 -12.53
CA GLU A 134 -7.02 23.90 -12.16
C GLU A 134 -6.91 23.67 -10.65
N VAL A 135 -5.78 24.07 -10.06
CA VAL A 135 -5.54 23.92 -8.62
C VAL A 135 -6.53 24.74 -7.80
N GLU A 136 -6.82 25.99 -8.18
CA GLU A 136 -7.80 26.84 -7.49
C GLU A 136 -9.20 26.22 -7.52
N GLU A 137 -9.65 25.74 -8.69
CA GLU A 137 -10.95 25.09 -8.84
C GLU A 137 -11.03 23.80 -8.02
N GLU A 138 -10.04 22.90 -8.13
CA GLU A 138 -10.05 21.63 -7.42
C GLU A 138 -9.98 21.81 -5.91
N ILE A 139 -9.16 22.72 -5.40
CA ILE A 139 -9.07 23.04 -3.96
C ILE A 139 -10.41 23.56 -3.44
N ALA A 140 -11.08 24.44 -4.17
CA ALA A 140 -12.39 24.94 -3.78
C ALA A 140 -13.43 23.81 -3.72
N ARG A 141 -13.51 22.98 -4.77
CA ARG A 141 -14.43 21.83 -4.84
C ARG A 141 -14.15 20.80 -3.75
N MET A 142 -12.87 20.44 -3.53
CA MET A 142 -12.50 19.51 -2.47
C MET A 142 -12.88 20.06 -1.09
N SER A 143 -12.59 21.32 -0.81
CA SER A 143 -12.94 21.96 0.46
C SER A 143 -14.45 21.92 0.73
N GLU A 144 -15.27 22.16 -0.30
CA GLU A 144 -16.73 22.05 -0.19
C GLU A 144 -17.18 20.62 0.12
N VAL A 145 -16.63 19.61 -0.60
CA VAL A 145 -16.95 18.19 -0.35
C VAL A 145 -16.56 17.78 1.06
N LEU A 146 -15.34 18.10 1.51
CA LEU A 146 -14.85 17.78 2.84
C LEU A 146 -15.72 18.42 3.94
N SER A 147 -16.08 19.69 3.75
CA SER A 147 -16.98 20.41 4.67
C SER A 147 -18.36 19.75 4.78
N ARG A 148 -18.98 19.39 3.65
CA ARG A 148 -20.28 18.70 3.60
C ARG A 148 -20.24 17.33 4.28
N HIS A 149 -19.08 16.67 4.30
CA HIS A 149 -18.92 15.36 4.94
C HIS A 149 -18.37 15.46 6.38
N GLY A 150 -18.46 16.65 6.98
CA GLY A 150 -18.27 16.82 8.42
C GLY A 150 -16.82 17.04 8.83
N ALA A 151 -15.99 17.61 7.97
CA ALA A 151 -14.70 18.14 8.40
C ALA A 151 -14.91 19.20 9.48
N THR A 152 -14.24 19.05 10.62
CA THR A 152 -14.32 19.97 11.76
C THR A 152 -13.41 21.18 11.62
N ALA A 153 -12.33 21.04 10.84
CA ALA A 153 -11.43 22.11 10.45
C ALA A 153 -10.84 21.82 9.06
N ILE A 154 -10.63 22.89 8.29
CA ILE A 154 -10.00 22.82 6.96
C ILE A 154 -8.97 23.94 6.88
N ALA A 155 -7.72 23.59 6.58
CA ALA A 155 -6.64 24.54 6.30
C ALA A 155 -6.09 24.27 4.89
N VAL A 156 -5.92 25.33 4.09
CA VAL A 156 -5.36 25.25 2.73
C VAL A 156 -4.00 25.92 2.73
N SER A 157 -2.97 25.23 2.25
CA SER A 157 -1.62 25.78 2.18
C SER A 157 -1.56 27.01 1.28
N GLN A 158 -0.93 28.09 1.78
CA GLN A 158 -0.79 29.36 1.06
C GLN A 158 0.59 29.52 0.41
N SER A 159 1.52 28.62 0.73
CA SER A 159 2.87 28.62 0.20
C SER A 159 3.40 27.19 0.07
N GLU A 160 4.46 27.03 -0.70
CA GLU A 160 5.17 25.75 -0.82
C GLU A 160 5.74 25.28 0.54
N ALA A 161 6.23 26.21 1.36
CA ALA A 161 6.73 25.88 2.71
C ALA A 161 5.62 25.32 3.60
N GLU A 162 4.41 25.88 3.52
CA GLU A 162 3.26 25.39 4.27
C GLU A 162 2.76 24.05 3.73
N ARG A 163 2.72 23.87 2.42
CA ARG A 163 2.41 22.58 1.79
C ARG A 163 3.36 21.49 2.27
N LEU A 164 4.66 21.75 2.24
CA LEU A 164 5.67 20.80 2.71
C LEU A 164 5.55 20.52 4.22
N ARG A 165 5.16 21.52 5.02
CA ARG A 165 4.86 21.33 6.44
C ARG A 165 3.67 20.39 6.64
N PHE A 166 2.57 20.55 5.91
CA PHE A 166 1.43 19.62 5.99
C PHE A 166 1.83 18.20 5.64
N TRP A 167 2.68 18.02 4.62
CA TRP A 167 3.18 16.70 4.23
C TRP A 167 4.22 16.11 5.17
N SER A 168 4.86 16.92 6.00
CA SER A 168 6.00 16.46 6.82
C SER A 168 5.63 15.31 7.75
N GLY A 169 4.46 15.35 8.38
CA GLY A 169 4.00 14.26 9.24
C GLY A 169 3.76 12.99 8.45
N ARG A 170 3.04 13.06 7.32
CA ARG A 170 2.79 11.89 6.47
C ARG A 170 4.10 11.23 5.99
N LYS A 171 5.09 12.03 5.61
CA LYS A 171 6.41 11.54 5.18
C LYS A 171 7.22 10.93 6.31
N ASN A 172 6.97 11.33 7.55
CA ASN A 172 7.69 10.86 8.73
C ASN A 172 6.86 9.88 9.59
N ALA A 173 5.74 9.35 9.08
CA ALA A 173 4.87 8.45 9.82
C ALA A 173 5.60 7.19 10.30
N PHE A 174 6.37 6.55 9.45
CA PHE A 174 7.15 5.36 9.80
C PHE A 174 8.24 5.65 10.85
N PRO A 175 9.14 6.64 10.68
CA PRO A 175 10.10 7.00 11.72
C PRO A 175 9.44 7.43 13.04
N ALA A 176 8.32 8.15 12.99
CA ALA A 176 7.60 8.61 14.17
C ALA A 176 7.02 7.45 15.00
N SER A 177 6.62 6.35 14.36
CA SER A 177 6.09 5.17 15.06
C SER A 177 7.13 4.54 16.00
N GLY A 178 8.43 4.65 15.69
CA GLY A 178 9.52 4.20 16.54
C GLY A 178 9.61 4.93 17.90
N ARG A 179 8.89 6.04 18.07
CA ARG A 179 8.76 6.72 19.38
C ARG A 179 7.67 6.10 20.26
N ILE A 180 6.77 5.32 19.66
CA ILE A 180 5.64 4.71 20.39
C ILE A 180 5.95 3.26 20.76
N SER A 181 6.69 2.56 19.90
CA SER A 181 7.03 1.15 20.08
C SER A 181 8.40 0.85 19.48
N PRO A 182 9.18 -0.10 20.03
CA PRO A 182 10.48 -0.47 19.48
C PRO A 182 10.36 -1.03 18.06
N ASP A 183 9.28 -1.75 17.77
CA ASP A 183 9.05 -2.38 16.48
C ASP A 183 7.65 -2.10 15.97
N TYR A 184 7.46 -2.23 14.65
CA TYR A 184 6.15 -2.26 14.01
C TYR A 184 6.13 -3.24 12.84
N MET A 185 4.96 -3.79 12.53
CA MET A 185 4.70 -4.60 11.35
C MET A 185 3.70 -3.85 10.47
N CYS A 186 4.08 -3.54 9.23
CA CYS A 186 3.23 -2.84 8.28
C CYS A 186 2.47 -3.84 7.40
N MET A 187 1.16 -3.89 7.53
CA MET A 187 0.29 -4.76 6.72
C MET A 187 -0.22 -4.02 5.47
N ASP A 188 0.70 -3.76 4.55
CA ASP A 188 0.35 -3.20 3.26
C ASP A 188 -0.63 -4.10 2.51
N SER A 189 -1.85 -3.60 2.29
CA SER A 189 -2.92 -4.27 1.55
C SER A 189 -3.76 -3.25 0.81
N THR A 190 -4.71 -3.69 -0.01
CA THR A 190 -5.68 -2.78 -0.63
C THR A 190 -7.10 -3.14 -0.27
N ILE A 191 -7.99 -2.15 -0.37
CA ILE A 191 -9.44 -2.32 -0.29
C ILE A 191 -10.13 -1.41 -1.32
N PRO A 192 -11.37 -1.69 -1.71
CA PRO A 192 -12.19 -0.70 -2.39
C PRO A 192 -12.36 0.55 -1.51
N ARG A 193 -12.08 1.74 -2.04
CA ARG A 193 -12.07 3.03 -1.30
C ARG A 193 -13.31 3.26 -0.42
N LYS A 194 -14.50 2.87 -0.91
CA LYS A 194 -15.76 2.96 -0.15
C LYS A 194 -15.81 2.09 1.11
N ARG A 195 -14.85 1.18 1.31
CA ARG A 195 -14.73 0.32 2.48
C ARG A 195 -13.72 0.81 3.50
N LEU A 196 -13.17 2.03 3.30
CA LEU A 196 -12.10 2.58 4.16
C LEU A 196 -12.54 2.67 5.63
N ALA A 197 -13.74 3.16 5.89
CA ALA A 197 -14.26 3.23 7.26
C ALA A 197 -14.48 1.84 7.87
N ASP A 198 -14.93 0.86 7.06
CA ASP A 198 -15.18 -0.50 7.54
C ASP A 198 -13.90 -1.20 7.98
N ILE A 199 -12.81 -1.08 7.20
CA ILE A 199 -11.54 -1.71 7.58
C ILE A 199 -10.94 -1.07 8.84
N LEU A 200 -11.04 0.26 9.01
CA LEU A 200 -10.57 0.94 10.21
C LEU A 200 -11.29 0.44 11.47
N LEU A 201 -12.59 0.24 11.38
CA LEU A 201 -13.37 -0.30 12.50
C LEU A 201 -13.02 -1.78 12.76
N ALA A 202 -12.79 -2.57 11.71
CA ALA A 202 -12.33 -3.94 11.87
C ALA A 202 -10.96 -4.00 12.54
N ILE A 203 -10.01 -3.13 12.15
CA ILE A 203 -8.69 -3.02 12.79
C ILE A 203 -8.84 -2.65 14.27
N ALA A 204 -9.71 -1.70 14.61
CA ALA A 204 -9.95 -1.31 16.00
C ALA A 204 -10.51 -2.47 16.86
N GLU A 205 -11.33 -3.36 16.31
CA GLU A 205 -11.75 -4.59 17.00
C GLU A 205 -10.61 -5.62 17.10
N MET A 206 -9.77 -5.71 16.08
CA MET A 206 -8.58 -6.58 16.13
C MET A 206 -7.56 -6.11 17.17
N GLU A 207 -7.37 -4.80 17.38
CA GLU A 207 -6.55 -4.25 18.47
C GLU A 207 -6.98 -4.81 19.83
N LYS A 208 -8.30 -4.83 20.09
CA LYS A 208 -8.87 -5.40 21.32
C LYS A 208 -8.63 -6.91 21.41
N LYS A 209 -8.84 -7.63 20.29
CA LYS A 209 -8.66 -9.08 20.20
C LYS A 209 -7.22 -9.50 20.47
N TYR A 210 -6.26 -8.80 19.89
CA TYR A 210 -4.84 -9.14 19.97
C TYR A 210 -4.10 -8.41 21.07
N GLN A 211 -4.73 -7.41 21.72
CA GLN A 211 -4.13 -6.55 22.74
C GLN A 211 -2.81 -5.92 22.27
N LEU A 212 -2.79 -5.47 21.03
CA LEU A 212 -1.73 -4.71 20.40
C LEU A 212 -2.34 -3.44 19.79
N ARG A 213 -1.59 -2.35 19.81
CA ARG A 213 -2.03 -1.09 19.19
C ARG A 213 -1.70 -1.08 17.71
N CYS A 214 -2.50 -0.38 16.94
CA CYS A 214 -2.24 -0.10 15.53
C CYS A 214 -2.29 1.40 15.29
N ALA A 215 -1.37 1.92 14.49
CA ALA A 215 -1.38 3.29 14.02
C ALA A 215 -1.55 3.27 12.50
N ASN A 216 -2.58 3.94 12.00
CA ASN A 216 -2.96 3.84 10.59
C ASN A 216 -2.52 5.06 9.80
N VAL A 217 -1.86 4.81 8.67
CA VAL A 217 -1.46 5.83 7.70
C VAL A 217 -1.71 5.27 6.29
N PHE A 218 -2.60 5.87 5.51
CA PHE A 218 -3.15 5.28 4.30
C PHE A 218 -2.99 6.20 3.10
N HIS A 219 -2.75 5.61 1.92
CA HIS A 219 -3.07 6.23 0.64
C HIS A 219 -4.58 6.10 0.41
N ALA A 220 -5.36 6.93 1.10
CA ALA A 220 -6.82 6.77 1.14
C ALA A 220 -7.47 6.90 -0.25
N GLY A 221 -6.88 7.73 -1.13
CA GLY A 221 -7.35 7.90 -2.51
C GLY A 221 -7.21 6.65 -3.38
N ASP A 222 -6.22 5.81 -3.10
CA ASP A 222 -5.95 4.56 -3.84
C ASP A 222 -6.60 3.34 -3.19
N GLY A 223 -6.96 3.45 -1.91
CA GLY A 223 -7.42 2.32 -1.09
C GLY A 223 -6.26 1.44 -0.61
N ASN A 224 -5.02 1.91 -0.70
CA ASN A 224 -3.85 1.23 -0.18
C ASN A 224 -3.64 1.54 1.29
N LEU A 225 -3.53 0.51 2.09
CA LEU A 225 -3.49 0.58 3.55
C LEU A 225 -2.08 0.35 4.08
N HIS A 226 -1.69 1.11 5.10
CA HIS A 226 -0.49 0.87 5.89
C HIS A 226 -0.82 0.88 7.39
N PRO A 227 -1.57 -0.10 7.90
CA PRO A 227 -1.73 -0.26 9.33
C PRO A 227 -0.40 -0.73 9.93
N LEU A 228 0.14 0.05 10.87
CA LEU A 228 1.37 -0.28 11.60
C LEU A 228 0.98 -0.92 12.93
N ILE A 229 1.11 -2.24 13.02
CA ILE A 229 0.90 -2.97 14.27
C ILE A 229 2.14 -2.76 15.14
N LEU A 230 1.96 -2.17 16.32
CA LEU A 230 3.03 -1.78 17.23
C LEU A 230 3.29 -2.90 18.23
N PHE A 231 4.54 -3.34 18.36
CA PHE A 231 4.93 -4.45 19.23
C PHE A 231 6.40 -4.39 19.64
N ASP A 232 6.82 -5.27 20.52
CA ASP A 232 8.22 -5.53 20.84
C ASP A 232 8.62 -6.91 20.30
N ALA A 233 9.52 -6.94 19.34
CA ALA A 233 10.01 -8.18 18.72
C ALA A 233 10.82 -9.07 19.67
N ASN A 234 11.30 -8.51 20.80
CA ASN A 234 11.96 -9.28 21.86
C ASN A 234 10.97 -10.07 22.73
N ASP A 235 9.68 -9.75 22.66
CA ASP A 235 8.60 -10.50 23.31
C ASP A 235 7.99 -11.52 22.31
N PRO A 236 8.27 -12.83 22.47
CA PRO A 236 7.75 -13.85 21.53
C PRO A 236 6.23 -13.95 21.50
N ASP A 237 5.53 -13.56 22.57
CA ASP A 237 4.06 -13.56 22.58
C ASP A 237 3.50 -12.37 21.78
N GLN A 238 4.10 -11.19 21.94
CA GLN A 238 3.73 -10.04 21.12
C GLN A 238 4.00 -10.29 19.64
N LEU A 239 5.17 -10.85 19.29
CA LEU A 239 5.49 -11.20 17.90
C LEU A 239 4.44 -12.16 17.30
N ARG A 240 4.10 -13.24 18.03
CA ARG A 240 3.07 -14.20 17.61
C ARG A 240 1.69 -13.55 17.44
N ARG A 241 1.28 -12.67 18.36
CA ARG A 241 0.01 -11.93 18.26
C ARG A 241 0.03 -10.95 17.11
N CYS A 242 1.14 -10.29 16.85
CA CYS A 242 1.34 -9.39 15.73
C CYS A 242 1.20 -10.10 14.38
N GLU A 243 1.83 -11.27 14.21
CA GLU A 243 1.68 -12.11 13.00
C GLU A 243 0.22 -12.52 12.75
N LEU A 244 -0.50 -12.91 13.80
CA LEU A 244 -1.92 -13.29 13.70
C LEU A 244 -2.80 -12.08 13.39
N PHE A 245 -2.53 -10.93 13.99
CA PHE A 245 -3.23 -9.69 13.72
C PHE A 245 -3.02 -9.27 12.25
N GLY A 246 -1.77 -9.31 11.77
CA GLY A 246 -1.45 -9.01 10.39
C GLY A 246 -2.18 -9.92 9.41
N ALA A 247 -2.22 -11.23 9.67
CA ALA A 247 -2.97 -12.19 8.87
C ALA A 247 -4.47 -11.85 8.81
N ASP A 248 -5.09 -11.53 9.96
CA ASP A 248 -6.51 -11.15 10.00
C ASP A 248 -6.80 -9.86 9.22
N ILE A 249 -5.88 -8.87 9.22
CA ILE A 249 -6.02 -7.65 8.40
C ILE A 249 -6.03 -8.03 6.91
N LEU A 250 -5.09 -8.85 6.46
CA LEU A 250 -4.99 -9.25 5.05
C LEU A 250 -6.21 -10.09 4.61
N GLU A 251 -6.66 -11.04 5.44
CA GLU A 251 -7.86 -11.85 5.18
C GLU A 251 -9.11 -10.96 5.09
N THR A 252 -9.24 -9.98 5.98
CA THR A 252 -10.34 -9.01 5.97
C THR A 252 -10.30 -8.12 4.74
N SER A 253 -9.12 -7.67 4.32
CA SER A 253 -8.94 -6.86 3.10
C SER A 253 -9.39 -7.62 1.86
N VAL A 254 -9.00 -8.89 1.71
CA VAL A 254 -9.45 -9.75 0.61
C VAL A 254 -10.96 -9.98 0.66
N ALA A 255 -11.53 -10.25 1.85
CA ALA A 255 -12.96 -10.43 2.01
C ALA A 255 -13.79 -9.17 1.66
N MET A 256 -13.18 -7.99 1.78
CA MET A 256 -13.78 -6.72 1.35
C MET A 256 -13.63 -6.45 -0.16
N GLY A 257 -12.96 -7.32 -0.90
CA GLY A 257 -12.71 -7.20 -2.33
C GLY A 257 -11.39 -6.50 -2.69
N GLY A 258 -10.45 -6.48 -1.76
CA GLY A 258 -9.09 -5.96 -1.94
C GLY A 258 -8.04 -7.04 -2.20
N THR A 259 -6.78 -6.73 -1.89
CA THR A 259 -5.62 -7.59 -2.16
C THR A 259 -4.71 -7.71 -0.95
N VAL A 260 -3.91 -8.79 -0.89
CA VAL A 260 -2.95 -9.04 0.21
C VAL A 260 -1.74 -8.11 0.20
N THR A 261 -1.50 -7.40 -0.89
CA THR A 261 -0.43 -6.39 -0.98
C THR A 261 -0.87 -5.25 -1.87
N GLY A 262 -0.51 -4.02 -1.51
CA GLY A 262 -0.76 -2.82 -2.31
C GLY A 262 0.45 -2.45 -3.16
N GLU A 263 1.58 -2.17 -2.51
CA GLU A 263 2.79 -1.68 -3.17
C GLU A 263 4.09 -2.34 -2.68
N HIS A 264 4.12 -2.92 -1.45
CA HIS A 264 5.33 -3.49 -0.88
C HIS A 264 5.71 -4.86 -1.46
N GLY A 265 4.76 -5.55 -2.08
CA GLY A 265 4.92 -6.90 -2.59
C GLY A 265 4.60 -7.98 -1.55
N VAL A 266 4.67 -9.23 -1.99
CA VAL A 266 4.41 -10.42 -1.17
C VAL A 266 5.67 -10.88 -0.45
N GLY A 267 6.80 -10.90 -1.17
CA GLY A 267 8.10 -11.34 -0.66
C GLY A 267 8.04 -12.71 0.00
N VAL A 268 8.55 -12.79 1.23
CA VAL A 268 8.48 -13.97 2.11
C VAL A 268 7.41 -13.82 3.19
N GLU A 269 7.01 -12.59 3.49
CA GLU A 269 6.13 -12.26 4.62
C GLU A 269 4.68 -12.70 4.38
N LYS A 270 4.16 -12.44 3.16
CA LYS A 270 2.75 -12.64 2.82
C LYS A 270 2.47 -13.92 2.02
N LEU A 271 3.42 -14.86 1.96
CA LEU A 271 3.28 -16.11 1.18
C LEU A 271 2.00 -16.88 1.50
N ASN A 272 1.67 -17.04 2.78
CA ASN A 272 0.46 -17.75 3.19
C ASN A 272 -0.82 -17.01 2.78
N SER A 273 -0.77 -15.68 2.72
CA SER A 273 -1.91 -14.84 2.34
C SER A 273 -2.23 -14.95 0.85
N MET A 274 -1.28 -15.35 0.01
CA MET A 274 -1.54 -15.68 -1.38
C MET A 274 -2.59 -16.79 -1.55
N CYS A 275 -2.65 -17.75 -0.63
CA CYS A 275 -3.66 -18.81 -0.64
C CYS A 275 -5.04 -18.35 -0.15
N VAL A 276 -5.11 -17.17 0.48
CA VAL A 276 -6.39 -16.51 0.82
C VAL A 276 -6.97 -15.81 -0.40
N GLN A 277 -6.13 -15.13 -1.17
CA GLN A 277 -6.55 -14.35 -2.34
C GLN A 277 -6.73 -15.21 -3.60
N PHE A 278 -5.85 -16.19 -3.82
CA PHE A 278 -5.78 -16.96 -5.04
C PHE A 278 -6.07 -18.44 -4.80
N SER A 279 -6.84 -19.05 -5.71
CA SER A 279 -7.08 -20.48 -5.74
C SER A 279 -5.80 -21.30 -6.02
N ALA A 280 -5.83 -22.60 -5.74
CA ALA A 280 -4.73 -23.48 -6.08
C ALA A 280 -4.40 -23.48 -7.59
N ALA A 281 -5.42 -23.36 -8.46
CA ALA A 281 -5.23 -23.30 -9.91
C ALA A 281 -4.51 -22.01 -10.34
N GLU A 282 -4.87 -20.85 -9.77
CA GLU A 282 -4.23 -19.57 -10.04
C GLU A 282 -2.77 -19.56 -9.55
N ASN A 283 -2.51 -20.06 -8.35
CA ASN A 283 -1.15 -20.21 -7.83
C ASN A 283 -0.30 -21.15 -8.71
N ALA A 284 -0.88 -22.25 -9.19
CA ALA A 284 -0.21 -23.15 -10.12
C ALA A 284 0.11 -22.49 -11.47
N GLN A 285 -0.79 -21.60 -11.97
CA GLN A 285 -0.55 -20.82 -13.18
C GLN A 285 0.59 -19.81 -13.01
N MET A 286 0.61 -19.07 -11.88
CA MET A 286 1.72 -18.17 -11.57
C MET A 286 3.06 -18.91 -11.49
N PHE A 287 3.05 -20.11 -10.90
CA PHE A 287 4.22 -20.96 -10.83
C PHE A 287 4.67 -21.48 -12.20
N ALA A 288 3.73 -21.79 -13.10
CA ALA A 288 4.05 -22.17 -14.48
C ALA A 288 4.73 -21.03 -15.24
N VAL A 289 4.28 -19.78 -15.06
CA VAL A 289 4.93 -18.58 -15.60
C VAL A 289 6.36 -18.46 -15.04
N LYS A 290 6.52 -18.57 -13.72
CA LYS A 290 7.85 -18.55 -13.09
C LYS A 290 8.78 -19.59 -13.71
N ARG A 291 8.35 -20.82 -13.88
CA ARG A 291 9.15 -21.90 -14.48
C ARG A 291 9.48 -21.68 -15.95
N ALA A 292 8.61 -21.01 -16.70
CA ALA A 292 8.87 -20.65 -18.10
C ALA A 292 10.05 -19.65 -18.23
N PHE A 293 10.14 -18.68 -17.29
CA PHE A 293 11.21 -17.68 -17.27
C PHE A 293 12.47 -18.15 -16.56
N ASP A 294 12.31 -18.95 -15.50
CA ASP A 294 13.39 -19.42 -14.64
C ASP A 294 13.24 -20.91 -14.32
N PRO A 295 13.57 -21.80 -15.26
CA PRO A 295 13.38 -23.25 -15.07
C PRO A 295 14.27 -23.85 -13.98
N GLN A 296 15.35 -23.17 -13.60
CA GLN A 296 16.29 -23.63 -12.56
C GLN A 296 15.96 -23.07 -11.17
N GLY A 297 15.02 -22.11 -11.07
CA GLY A 297 14.61 -21.50 -9.80
C GLY A 297 15.70 -20.65 -9.15
N LEU A 298 16.54 -19.97 -9.93
CA LEU A 298 17.65 -19.16 -9.45
C LEU A 298 17.22 -17.78 -8.93
N LEU A 299 16.17 -17.21 -9.55
CA LEU A 299 15.71 -15.84 -9.26
C LEU A 299 14.73 -15.85 -8.07
N ASN A 300 15.11 -15.21 -6.98
CA ASN A 300 14.30 -15.06 -5.76
C ASN A 300 13.58 -16.36 -5.32
N PRO A 301 14.29 -17.45 -5.07
CA PRO A 301 13.69 -18.72 -4.72
C PRO A 301 12.88 -18.61 -3.41
N GLY A 302 11.71 -19.26 -3.37
CA GLY A 302 10.85 -19.30 -2.18
C GLY A 302 10.14 -17.99 -1.83
N LYS A 303 10.02 -17.05 -2.78
CA LYS A 303 9.31 -15.78 -2.61
C LYS A 303 8.07 -15.72 -3.50
N VAL A 304 7.13 -14.82 -3.19
CA VAL A 304 5.93 -14.47 -3.94
C VAL A 304 4.93 -15.61 -4.08
N ILE A 305 5.34 -16.73 -4.66
CA ILE A 305 4.46 -17.87 -4.96
C ILE A 305 4.61 -18.91 -3.85
N PRO A 306 3.52 -19.25 -3.12
CA PRO A 306 3.57 -20.22 -2.05
C PRO A 306 3.84 -21.63 -2.60
N THR A 307 4.77 -22.34 -1.94
CA THR A 307 5.12 -23.73 -2.23
C THR A 307 5.21 -24.53 -0.94
N LEU A 308 5.18 -25.86 -1.00
CA LEU A 308 5.34 -26.71 0.18
C LEU A 308 6.78 -26.78 0.70
N GLN A 309 7.75 -26.33 -0.10
CA GLN A 309 9.17 -26.30 0.31
C GLN A 309 9.56 -24.85 0.64
N ARG A 310 10.03 -24.63 1.86
CA ARG A 310 10.55 -23.34 2.35
C ARG A 310 11.92 -23.54 2.98
N CYS A 311 12.79 -22.55 2.82
CA CYS A 311 14.00 -22.46 3.61
C CYS A 311 13.63 -22.22 5.08
N ALA A 312 14.18 -23.01 6.00
CA ALA A 312 13.90 -22.86 7.43
C ALA A 312 14.30 -21.51 8.02
N GLU A 313 15.19 -20.78 7.34
CA GLU A 313 15.63 -19.42 7.71
C GLU A 313 14.54 -18.35 7.51
N TYR A 314 13.58 -18.60 6.62
CA TYR A 314 12.50 -17.64 6.27
C TYR A 314 11.17 -17.94 6.99
N GLY A 315 11.22 -18.61 8.10
CA GLY A 315 10.06 -18.85 8.93
C GLY A 315 9.53 -20.29 8.88
N LYS A 316 8.69 -20.62 9.84
CA LYS A 316 8.15 -21.95 10.01
C LYS A 316 7.04 -22.21 9.01
N GLU A 317 7.15 -23.30 8.26
CA GLU A 317 6.02 -23.82 7.51
C GLU A 317 4.87 -24.13 8.50
N LEU A 318 3.66 -23.69 8.16
CA LEU A 318 2.49 -23.96 8.99
C LEU A 318 2.03 -25.42 8.79
N VAL A 319 2.79 -26.34 9.34
CA VAL A 319 2.42 -27.76 9.45
C VAL A 319 1.81 -27.98 10.83
N ARG A 320 0.51 -28.22 10.89
CA ARG A 320 -0.18 -28.64 12.12
C ARG A 320 -0.47 -30.14 12.07
N GLY A 321 0.03 -30.87 13.05
CA GLY A 321 -0.22 -32.31 13.17
C GLY A 321 0.31 -33.15 11.99
N GLY A 322 1.45 -32.74 11.41
CA GLY A 322 2.06 -33.44 10.28
C GLY A 322 1.42 -33.16 8.91
N LYS A 323 0.42 -32.28 8.84
CA LYS A 323 -0.24 -31.89 7.58
C LYS A 323 0.00 -30.41 7.28
N PRO A 324 0.44 -30.05 6.05
CA PRO A 324 0.55 -28.65 5.64
C PRO A 324 -0.83 -28.00 5.60
N LYS A 325 -0.90 -26.68 5.85
CA LYS A 325 -2.14 -25.89 5.78
C LYS A 325 -2.74 -25.93 4.36
N HIS A 326 -1.88 -25.99 3.35
CA HIS A 326 -2.25 -25.98 1.92
C HIS A 326 -1.56 -27.15 1.20
N PRO A 327 -2.10 -28.39 1.28
CA PRO A 327 -1.44 -29.60 0.75
C PRO A 327 -1.39 -29.62 -0.79
N ASP A 328 -2.22 -28.83 -1.47
CA ASP A 328 -2.36 -28.79 -2.93
C ASP A 328 -1.36 -27.85 -3.61
N LEU A 329 -0.49 -27.17 -2.84
CA LEU A 329 0.53 -26.30 -3.40
C LEU A 329 1.58 -27.10 -4.18
N PRO A 330 2.10 -26.52 -5.28
CA PRO A 330 3.17 -27.13 -6.05
C PRO A 330 4.43 -27.31 -5.19
N ARG A 331 5.20 -28.35 -5.51
CA ARG A 331 6.55 -28.58 -4.95
C ARG A 331 7.58 -28.27 -6.01
N PHE A 332 8.71 -27.70 -5.57
CA PHE A 332 9.86 -27.52 -6.46
C PHE A 332 10.45 -28.86 -6.84
#